data_0cfdbd345caa2d880ac5233c15f5c0db
#
_entry.id   0cfdbd345caa2d880ac5233c15f5c0db
#
_cell.length_a   1.000
_cell.length_b   1.000
_cell.length_c   1.000
_cell.angle_alpha   90.00
_cell.angle_beta   90.00
_cell.angle_gamma   90.00
#
_symmetry.space_group_name_H-M   'P 1'
#
loop_
_entity.id
_entity.type
_entity.pdbx_description
1 polymer ?
#
loop_
_entity_poly.entity_id
_entity_poly.type
_entity_poly.pdbx_seq_one_letter_code
_entity_poly.pdbx_strand_id
1 'polypeptide(L)'
;MEPILKVSDINVYYGAIHAIKGVSFEVNPGEVVTLIGANGAGKSTTLQTVSGLLHSRTGSIEFLGENLMGVPAHKVVAKGLAQVPEGRRVFLQMTVEENLEMGAYTRSGGDIDADLEKVYAYFPRLMERRRQIAGTLSGGEQQMLAMGRALMSRPKLLMLDEPSMGLAPILVEQIFKIIQTLHEAGTTILLVEQNAQMALSVAHRGYVLETGKIVTTGTGAELLASPVIKKAYLGG
;
A
#
# COMPACT_ATOMS: atom_id res chain seq x y z
N MET A 1 -22.09 1.06 5.33
CA MET A 1 -21.20 -0.12 5.37
C MET A 1 -20.09 0.24 6.34
N GLU A 2 -19.71 -0.64 7.27
CA GLU A 2 -18.63 -0.33 8.21
C GLU A 2 -17.29 -0.35 7.46
N PRO A 3 -16.38 0.60 7.75
CA PRO A 3 -15.06 0.62 7.11
C PRO A 3 -14.22 -0.58 7.54
N ILE A 4 -13.42 -1.13 6.60
CA ILE A 4 -12.46 -2.20 6.92
C ILE A 4 -11.29 -1.68 7.73
N LEU A 5 -10.87 -0.42 7.47
CA LEU A 5 -9.87 0.31 8.22
C LEU A 5 -10.43 1.67 8.63
N LYS A 6 -10.32 2.00 9.91
CA LYS A 6 -10.66 3.31 10.46
C LYS A 6 -9.51 3.83 11.27
N VAL A 7 -8.99 4.99 10.87
CA VAL A 7 -7.93 5.73 11.55
C VAL A 7 -8.52 7.02 12.10
N SER A 8 -8.37 7.26 13.40
CA SER A 8 -8.99 8.40 14.09
C SER A 8 -7.96 9.15 14.92
N ASP A 9 -7.74 10.41 14.57
CA ASP A 9 -6.92 11.41 15.31
C ASP A 9 -5.53 10.90 15.72
N ILE A 10 -4.83 10.16 14.83
CA ILE A 10 -3.49 9.65 15.15
C ILE A 10 -2.47 10.79 15.17
N ASN A 11 -1.56 10.72 16.17
CA ASN A 11 -0.50 11.70 16.38
C ASN A 11 0.84 10.97 16.57
N VAL A 12 1.78 11.13 15.61
CA VAL A 12 3.05 10.41 15.57
C VAL A 12 4.22 11.36 15.66
N TYR A 13 5.23 10.97 16.43
CA TYR A 13 6.41 11.78 16.71
C TYR A 13 7.70 11.01 16.46
N TYR A 14 8.67 11.67 15.86
CA TYR A 14 10.08 11.27 15.82
C TYR A 14 10.86 12.16 16.80
N GLY A 15 11.06 11.67 18.02
CA GLY A 15 11.62 12.51 19.10
C GLY A 15 10.74 13.74 19.38
N ALA A 16 11.26 14.93 19.10
CA ALA A 16 10.54 16.19 19.25
C ALA A 16 9.73 16.58 17.99
N ILE A 17 9.95 15.92 16.85
CA ILE A 17 9.28 16.26 15.59
C ILE A 17 7.89 15.64 15.56
N HIS A 18 6.84 16.48 15.49
CA HIS A 18 5.45 16.05 15.30
C HIS A 18 5.19 15.79 13.81
N ALA A 19 5.33 14.53 13.41
CA ALA A 19 5.26 14.13 12.01
C ALA A 19 3.82 13.95 11.51
N ILE A 20 2.94 13.34 12.31
CA ILE A 20 1.51 13.16 12.01
C ILE A 20 0.69 13.86 13.08
N LYS A 21 -0.28 14.70 12.65
CA LYS A 21 -0.93 15.70 13.48
C LYS A 21 -2.45 15.57 13.37
N GLY A 22 -3.03 14.59 14.07
CA GLY A 22 -4.48 14.39 14.10
C GLY A 22 -5.04 13.85 12.79
N VAL A 23 -4.33 12.91 12.15
CA VAL A 23 -4.79 12.32 10.88
C VAL A 23 -5.93 11.35 11.14
N SER A 24 -7.03 11.52 10.38
CA SER A 24 -8.20 10.64 10.39
C SER A 24 -8.62 10.30 8.96
N PHE A 25 -8.82 9.02 8.67
CA PHE A 25 -9.33 8.55 7.39
C PHE A 25 -9.93 7.15 7.52
N GLU A 26 -10.67 6.73 6.51
CA GLU A 26 -11.33 5.43 6.46
C GLU A 26 -11.13 4.77 5.10
N VAL A 27 -11.13 3.43 5.09
CA VAL A 27 -11.15 2.60 3.88
C VAL A 27 -12.31 1.63 3.99
N ASN A 28 -13.19 1.61 2.98
CA ASN A 28 -14.30 0.66 2.94
C ASN A 28 -13.89 -0.64 2.23
N PRO A 29 -14.55 -1.78 2.51
CA PRO A 29 -14.30 -3.02 1.78
C PRO A 29 -14.50 -2.84 0.27
N GLY A 30 -13.58 -3.37 -0.54
CA GLY A 30 -13.62 -3.28 -2.01
C GLY A 30 -13.32 -1.87 -2.56
N GLU A 31 -12.78 -0.95 -1.78
CA GLU A 31 -12.45 0.41 -2.19
C GLU A 31 -10.94 0.54 -2.51
N VAL A 32 -10.59 1.36 -3.49
CA VAL A 32 -9.25 1.90 -3.65
C VAL A 32 -9.23 3.30 -3.06
N VAL A 33 -8.52 3.49 -1.97
CA VAL A 33 -8.31 4.79 -1.32
C VAL A 33 -6.88 5.22 -1.53
N THR A 34 -6.64 6.50 -1.81
CA THR A 34 -5.27 7.02 -1.93
C THR A 34 -4.97 8.13 -0.93
N LEU A 35 -3.76 8.12 -0.37
CA LEU A 35 -3.16 9.25 0.34
C LEU A 35 -2.13 9.88 -0.60
N ILE A 36 -2.37 11.09 -1.05
CA ILE A 36 -1.45 11.85 -1.89
C ILE A 36 -0.83 13.01 -1.12
N GLY A 37 0.33 13.47 -1.53
CA GLY A 37 1.04 14.58 -0.90
C GLY A 37 2.51 14.61 -1.29
N ALA A 38 3.16 15.73 -1.06
CA ALA A 38 4.60 15.89 -1.33
C ALA A 38 5.47 14.97 -0.46
N ASN A 39 6.75 14.85 -0.81
CA ASN A 39 7.73 14.15 0.04
C ASN A 39 7.80 14.82 1.41
N GLY A 40 7.82 14.01 2.47
CA GLY A 40 7.79 14.49 3.84
C GLY A 40 6.40 14.90 4.36
N ALA A 41 5.32 14.76 3.57
CA ALA A 41 3.96 15.05 4.04
C ALA A 41 3.46 14.13 5.15
N GLY A 42 4.10 12.96 5.35
CA GLY A 42 3.73 11.98 6.37
C GLY A 42 3.07 10.71 5.82
N LYS A 43 3.03 10.51 4.51
CA LYS A 43 2.37 9.38 3.86
C LYS A 43 2.87 8.01 4.36
N SER A 44 4.16 7.73 4.18
CA SER A 44 4.78 6.46 4.64
C SER A 44 4.73 6.31 6.16
N THR A 45 4.88 7.41 6.91
CA THR A 45 4.71 7.43 8.38
C THR A 45 3.32 6.96 8.77
N THR A 46 2.28 7.41 8.04
CA THR A 46 0.89 6.97 8.26
C THR A 46 0.74 5.47 8.02
N LEU A 47 1.24 4.95 6.88
CA LEU A 47 1.19 3.50 6.60
C LEU A 47 1.95 2.67 7.63
N GLN A 48 3.15 3.10 8.02
CA GLN A 48 3.96 2.42 9.04
C GLN A 48 3.27 2.42 10.42
N THR A 49 2.50 3.46 10.72
CA THR A 49 1.71 3.51 11.96
C THR A 49 0.54 2.52 11.90
N VAL A 50 -0.17 2.46 10.77
CA VAL A 50 -1.26 1.49 10.57
C VAL A 50 -0.76 0.05 10.63
N SER A 51 0.42 -0.24 10.07
CA SER A 51 1.02 -1.58 10.10
C SER A 51 1.68 -1.97 11.44
N GLY A 52 1.69 -1.07 12.43
CA GLY A 52 2.28 -1.33 13.76
C GLY A 52 3.81 -1.25 13.80
N LEU A 53 4.45 -0.71 12.76
CA LEU A 53 5.89 -0.42 12.74
C LEU A 53 6.24 0.86 13.51
N LEU A 54 5.31 1.80 13.56
CA LEU A 54 5.39 3.01 14.36
C LEU A 54 4.20 3.08 15.30
N HIS A 55 4.35 3.83 16.40
CA HIS A 55 3.29 3.99 17.39
C HIS A 55 2.75 5.40 17.39
N SER A 56 1.42 5.53 17.34
CA SER A 56 0.75 6.80 17.60
C SER A 56 0.71 7.05 19.12
N ARG A 57 0.89 8.30 19.54
CA ARG A 57 0.75 8.69 20.96
C ARG A 57 -0.72 8.80 21.38
N THR A 58 -1.58 9.20 20.47
CA THR A 58 -3.03 9.38 20.68
C THR A 58 -3.81 8.90 19.47
N GLY A 59 -5.13 8.86 19.60
CA GLY A 59 -6.02 8.40 18.56
C GLY A 59 -6.24 6.89 18.58
N SER A 60 -6.89 6.36 17.55
CA SER A 60 -7.14 4.93 17.39
C SER A 60 -6.95 4.46 15.96
N ILE A 61 -6.63 3.18 15.80
CA ILE A 61 -6.57 2.49 14.52
C ILE A 61 -7.38 1.21 14.69
N GLU A 62 -8.45 1.09 13.93
CA GLU A 62 -9.34 -0.07 13.95
C GLU A 62 -9.29 -0.77 12.58
N PHE A 63 -9.06 -2.07 12.58
CA PHE A 63 -9.10 -2.91 11.39
C PHE A 63 -10.05 -4.07 11.62
N LEU A 64 -11.06 -4.20 10.76
CA LEU A 64 -12.14 -5.19 10.91
C LEU A 64 -12.85 -5.10 12.27
N GLY A 65 -13.02 -3.90 12.80
CA GLY A 65 -13.60 -3.64 14.12
C GLY A 65 -12.67 -3.93 15.31
N GLU A 66 -11.44 -4.37 15.07
CA GLU A 66 -10.46 -4.64 16.12
C GLU A 66 -9.44 -3.50 16.24
N ASN A 67 -9.15 -3.08 17.47
CA ASN A 67 -8.13 -2.05 17.74
C ASN A 67 -6.73 -2.61 17.47
N LEU A 68 -5.95 -1.92 16.65
CA LEU A 68 -4.56 -2.26 16.33
C LEU A 68 -3.52 -1.55 17.21
N MET A 69 -3.92 -0.63 18.07
CA MET A 69 -2.99 0.13 18.91
C MET A 69 -2.17 -0.82 19.82
N GLY A 70 -0.84 -0.77 19.67
CA GLY A 70 0.07 -1.66 20.42
C GLY A 70 0.13 -3.11 19.93
N VAL A 71 -0.57 -3.45 18.86
CA VAL A 71 -0.47 -4.79 18.25
C VAL A 71 0.84 -4.89 17.45
N PRO A 72 1.69 -5.90 17.70
CA PRO A 72 2.94 -6.09 16.94
C PRO A 72 2.68 -6.30 15.44
N ALA A 73 3.54 -5.73 14.57
CA ALA A 73 3.37 -5.73 13.12
C ALA A 73 3.11 -7.14 12.53
N HIS A 74 3.82 -8.19 13.00
CA HIS A 74 3.61 -9.56 12.52
C HIS A 74 2.20 -10.10 12.81
N LYS A 75 1.57 -9.65 13.91
CA LYS A 75 0.18 -10.00 14.24
C LYS A 75 -0.81 -9.19 13.39
N VAL A 76 -0.46 -7.95 13.00
CA VAL A 76 -1.27 -7.14 12.08
C VAL A 76 -1.34 -7.83 10.71
N VAL A 77 -0.22 -8.34 10.19
CA VAL A 77 -0.20 -9.10 8.94
C VAL A 77 -1.08 -10.35 9.04
N ALA A 78 -1.00 -11.10 10.16
CA ALA A 78 -1.82 -12.28 10.38
C ALA A 78 -3.33 -12.00 10.41
N LYS A 79 -3.76 -10.76 10.70
CA LYS A 79 -5.16 -10.32 10.64
C LYS A 79 -5.63 -10.04 9.20
N GLY A 80 -4.71 -10.00 8.23
CA GLY A 80 -5.01 -9.77 6.81
C GLY A 80 -4.71 -8.35 6.32
N LEU A 81 -3.85 -7.59 7.02
CA LEU A 81 -3.37 -6.29 6.58
C LEU A 81 -1.93 -6.45 6.10
N ALA A 82 -1.69 -6.41 4.78
CA ALA A 82 -0.36 -6.51 4.20
C ALA A 82 0.13 -5.15 3.69
N GLN A 83 1.43 -4.89 3.84
CA GLN A 83 2.08 -3.69 3.33
C GLN A 83 3.20 -4.04 2.36
N VAL A 84 3.21 -3.39 1.20
CA VAL A 84 4.36 -3.30 0.30
C VAL A 84 5.05 -1.97 0.62
N PRO A 85 6.20 -1.99 1.29
CA PRO A 85 6.90 -0.77 1.69
C PRO A 85 7.63 -0.13 0.52
N GLU A 86 7.93 1.16 0.65
CA GLU A 86 8.86 1.86 -0.24
C GLU A 86 10.21 1.12 -0.33
N GLY A 87 10.82 1.16 -1.52
CA GLY A 87 12.11 0.51 -1.78
C GLY A 87 12.03 -1.01 -1.93
N ARG A 88 10.84 -1.57 -2.21
CA ARG A 88 10.57 -2.97 -2.62
C ARG A 88 10.83 -3.99 -1.52
N ARG A 89 11.96 -3.94 -0.80
CA ARG A 89 12.33 -4.79 0.35
C ARG A 89 12.19 -6.30 0.07
N VAL A 90 12.61 -6.74 -1.13
CA VAL A 90 12.68 -8.18 -1.45
C VAL A 90 13.92 -8.82 -0.83
N PHE A 91 13.87 -10.13 -0.61
CA PHE A 91 15.02 -10.91 -0.14
C PHE A 91 15.96 -11.17 -1.32
N LEU A 92 17.00 -10.35 -1.46
CA LEU A 92 17.86 -10.29 -2.64
C LEU A 92 18.62 -11.60 -2.95
N GLN A 93 18.87 -12.42 -1.94
CA GLN A 93 19.61 -13.69 -2.07
C GLN A 93 18.72 -14.91 -2.29
N MET A 94 17.40 -14.73 -2.17
CA MET A 94 16.41 -15.75 -2.46
C MET A 94 15.98 -15.68 -3.91
N THR A 95 15.48 -16.79 -4.43
CA THR A 95 14.80 -16.84 -5.72
C THR A 95 13.48 -16.07 -5.68
N VAL A 96 12.90 -15.84 -6.84
CA VAL A 96 11.55 -15.25 -6.97
C VAL A 96 10.52 -16.10 -6.23
N GLU A 97 10.52 -17.42 -6.45
CA GLU A 97 9.58 -18.36 -5.85
C GLU A 97 9.71 -18.40 -4.33
N GLU A 98 10.92 -18.51 -3.78
CA GLU A 98 11.17 -18.44 -2.33
C GLU A 98 10.71 -17.11 -1.71
N ASN A 99 10.90 -15.98 -2.41
CA ASN A 99 10.35 -14.69 -1.96
C ASN A 99 8.83 -14.71 -1.87
N LEU A 100 8.15 -15.30 -2.86
CA LEU A 100 6.69 -15.42 -2.87
C LEU A 100 6.22 -16.31 -1.72
N GLU A 101 6.82 -17.49 -1.54
CA GLU A 101 6.49 -18.42 -0.46
C GLU A 101 6.63 -17.79 0.94
N MET A 102 7.66 -16.95 1.13
CA MET A 102 7.82 -16.17 2.37
C MET A 102 6.62 -15.26 2.67
N GLY A 103 5.88 -14.82 1.64
CA GLY A 103 4.65 -14.05 1.82
C GLY A 103 3.53 -14.84 2.49
N ALA A 104 3.54 -16.16 2.40
CA ALA A 104 2.57 -17.05 3.03
C ALA A 104 2.95 -17.48 4.46
N TYR A 105 4.11 -17.06 4.98
CA TYR A 105 4.68 -17.53 6.25
C TYR A 105 3.75 -17.40 7.47
N THR A 106 2.91 -16.37 7.50
CA THR A 106 1.99 -16.13 8.62
C THR A 106 0.70 -16.94 8.55
N ARG A 107 0.50 -17.71 7.47
CA ARG A 107 -0.74 -18.48 7.25
C ARG A 107 -0.65 -19.86 7.87
N SER A 108 -1.74 -20.26 8.51
CA SER A 108 -1.95 -21.63 8.97
C SER A 108 -2.82 -22.36 7.94
N GLY A 109 -2.16 -23.09 7.00
CA GLY A 109 -2.85 -23.88 5.99
C GLY A 109 -3.21 -23.12 4.70
N GLY A 110 -3.78 -23.84 3.77
CA GLY A 110 -4.12 -23.36 2.42
C GLY A 110 -3.15 -23.90 1.37
N ASP A 111 -3.61 -23.88 0.13
CA ASP A 111 -2.86 -24.33 -1.03
C ASP A 111 -1.93 -23.20 -1.49
N ILE A 112 -0.64 -23.31 -1.17
CA ILE A 112 0.39 -22.35 -1.55
C ILE A 112 0.58 -22.36 -3.08
N ASP A 113 0.52 -23.55 -3.69
CA ASP A 113 0.71 -23.69 -5.14
C ASP A 113 -0.40 -22.97 -5.91
N ALA A 114 -1.66 -23.10 -5.47
CA ALA A 114 -2.77 -22.36 -6.06
C ALA A 114 -2.66 -20.82 -5.89
N ASP A 115 -2.05 -20.35 -4.81
CA ASP A 115 -1.78 -18.92 -4.61
C ASP A 115 -0.61 -18.45 -5.49
N LEU A 116 0.44 -19.26 -5.63
CA LEU A 116 1.54 -18.99 -6.57
C LEU A 116 1.00 -18.87 -8.00
N GLU A 117 0.14 -19.79 -8.44
CA GLU A 117 -0.50 -19.72 -9.76
C GLU A 117 -1.28 -18.43 -9.96
N LYS A 118 -2.06 -17.98 -8.97
CA LYS A 118 -2.77 -16.71 -9.02
C LYS A 118 -1.82 -15.51 -9.12
N VAL A 119 -0.76 -15.51 -8.31
CA VAL A 119 0.26 -14.45 -8.36
C VAL A 119 0.96 -14.43 -9.71
N TYR A 120 1.30 -15.59 -10.28
CA TYR A 120 1.90 -15.68 -11.60
C TYR A 120 0.94 -15.24 -12.72
N ALA A 121 -0.37 -15.42 -12.56
CA ALA A 121 -1.36 -14.89 -13.49
C ALA A 121 -1.37 -13.35 -13.51
N TYR A 122 -1.20 -12.70 -12.34
CA TYR A 122 -1.03 -11.23 -12.26
C TYR A 122 0.34 -10.75 -12.76
N PHE A 123 1.38 -11.56 -12.54
CA PHE A 123 2.78 -11.21 -12.83
C PHE A 123 3.47 -12.31 -13.66
N PRO A 124 3.13 -12.49 -14.96
CA PRO A 124 3.70 -13.57 -15.78
C PRO A 124 5.23 -13.58 -15.85
N ARG A 125 5.86 -12.39 -15.78
CA ARG A 125 7.33 -12.27 -15.76
C ARG A 125 7.96 -12.89 -14.52
N LEU A 126 7.26 -12.93 -13.39
CA LEU A 126 7.77 -13.62 -12.19
C LEU A 126 7.76 -15.13 -12.38
N MET A 127 6.76 -15.69 -13.10
CA MET A 127 6.73 -17.12 -13.43
C MET A 127 7.89 -17.51 -14.34
N GLU A 128 8.14 -16.71 -15.39
CA GLU A 128 9.28 -16.95 -16.31
C GLU A 128 10.62 -16.98 -15.57
N ARG A 129 10.73 -16.23 -14.48
CA ARG A 129 11.95 -16.01 -13.68
C ARG A 129 11.90 -16.66 -12.29
N ARG A 130 10.97 -17.58 -12.03
CA ARG A 130 10.71 -18.10 -10.68
C ARG A 130 11.95 -18.65 -9.96
N ARG A 131 12.90 -19.22 -10.70
CA ARG A 131 14.18 -19.75 -10.18
C ARG A 131 15.33 -18.75 -10.15
N GLN A 132 15.10 -17.53 -10.67
CA GLN A 132 16.12 -16.48 -10.70
C GLN A 132 16.27 -15.84 -9.32
N ILE A 133 17.51 -15.51 -8.95
CA ILE A 133 17.82 -14.77 -7.72
C ILE A 133 17.25 -13.35 -7.81
N ALA A 134 16.45 -12.96 -6.81
CA ALA A 134 15.70 -11.70 -6.81
C ALA A 134 16.59 -10.45 -6.91
N GLY A 135 17.80 -10.51 -6.40
CA GLY A 135 18.78 -9.42 -6.51
C GLY A 135 19.22 -9.11 -7.94
N THR A 136 19.01 -10.03 -8.90
CA THR A 136 19.39 -9.86 -10.31
C THR A 136 18.22 -9.36 -11.19
N LEU A 137 17.05 -9.18 -10.60
CA LEU A 137 15.88 -8.64 -11.28
C LEU A 137 16.00 -7.12 -11.51
N SER A 138 15.35 -6.62 -12.55
CA SER A 138 15.17 -5.18 -12.75
C SER A 138 14.33 -4.56 -11.62
N GLY A 139 14.42 -3.24 -11.45
CA GLY A 139 13.65 -2.56 -10.41
C GLY A 139 12.14 -2.76 -10.51
N GLY A 140 11.58 -2.81 -11.73
CA GLY A 140 10.16 -3.09 -11.94
C GLY A 140 9.78 -4.52 -11.58
N GLU A 141 10.61 -5.51 -11.94
CA GLU A 141 10.38 -6.91 -11.56
C GLU A 141 10.48 -7.11 -10.05
N GLN A 142 11.40 -6.42 -9.36
CA GLN A 142 11.47 -6.43 -7.90
C GLN A 142 10.22 -5.81 -7.27
N GLN A 143 9.65 -4.76 -7.88
CA GLN A 143 8.40 -4.15 -7.41
C GLN A 143 7.23 -5.13 -7.57
N MET A 144 7.12 -5.79 -8.73
CA MET A 144 6.11 -6.84 -8.95
C MET A 144 6.28 -7.99 -7.96
N LEU A 145 7.53 -8.40 -7.67
CA LEU A 145 7.83 -9.43 -6.68
C LEU A 145 7.39 -9.03 -5.27
N ALA A 146 7.65 -7.77 -4.86
CA ALA A 146 7.19 -7.26 -3.56
C ALA A 146 5.66 -7.27 -3.44
N MET A 147 4.95 -6.87 -4.51
CA MET A 147 3.49 -6.93 -4.57
C MET A 147 2.98 -8.37 -4.54
N GLY A 148 3.56 -9.25 -5.37
CA GLY A 148 3.23 -10.67 -5.40
C GLY A 148 3.42 -11.35 -4.04
N ARG A 149 4.53 -11.07 -3.36
CA ARG A 149 4.80 -11.56 -2.01
C ARG A 149 3.74 -11.10 -1.00
N ALA A 150 3.29 -9.85 -1.07
CA ALA A 150 2.22 -9.37 -0.21
C ALA A 150 0.89 -10.09 -0.49
N LEU A 151 0.56 -10.38 -1.74
CA LEU A 151 -0.65 -11.12 -2.14
C LEU A 151 -0.66 -12.56 -1.64
N MET A 152 0.50 -13.21 -1.48
CA MET A 152 0.61 -14.55 -0.91
C MET A 152 0.08 -14.66 0.53
N SER A 153 0.00 -13.54 1.27
CA SER A 153 -0.65 -13.51 2.59
C SER A 153 -2.19 -13.54 2.52
N ARG A 154 -2.80 -13.49 1.33
CA ARG A 154 -4.25 -13.32 1.08
C ARG A 154 -4.81 -12.13 1.87
N PRO A 155 -4.31 -10.93 1.64
CA PRO A 155 -4.69 -9.77 2.44
C PRO A 155 -6.14 -9.38 2.20
N LYS A 156 -6.82 -8.94 3.27
CA LYS A 156 -8.11 -8.25 3.21
C LYS A 156 -7.94 -6.77 2.86
N LEU A 157 -6.79 -6.20 3.23
CA LEU A 157 -6.35 -4.85 2.87
C LEU A 157 -4.88 -4.90 2.43
N LEU A 158 -4.62 -4.47 1.20
CA LEU A 158 -3.28 -4.30 0.65
C LEU A 158 -2.89 -2.82 0.71
N MET A 159 -1.83 -2.50 1.45
CA MET A 159 -1.26 -1.16 1.52
C MET A 159 -0.02 -1.08 0.62
N LEU A 160 0.03 -0.09 -0.27
CA LEU A 160 1.11 0.14 -1.23
C LEU A 160 1.76 1.49 -0.95
N ASP A 161 3.05 1.50 -0.64
CA ASP A 161 3.83 2.70 -0.33
C ASP A 161 4.72 3.08 -1.52
N GLU A 162 4.28 4.09 -2.28
CA GLU A 162 4.93 4.64 -3.47
C GLU A 162 5.38 3.54 -4.48
N PRO A 163 4.46 2.66 -4.91
CA PRO A 163 4.83 1.50 -5.74
C PRO A 163 5.39 1.88 -7.11
N SER A 164 5.15 3.10 -7.60
CA SER A 164 5.65 3.59 -8.89
C SER A 164 7.01 4.28 -8.81
N MET A 165 7.51 4.55 -7.60
CA MET A 165 8.70 5.37 -7.40
C MET A 165 9.96 4.78 -8.04
N GLY A 166 10.67 5.62 -8.82
CA GLY A 166 11.92 5.24 -9.48
C GLY A 166 11.78 4.21 -10.60
N LEU A 167 10.57 4.04 -11.15
CA LEU A 167 10.29 3.19 -12.30
C LEU A 167 10.24 4.01 -13.60
N ALA A 168 10.57 3.35 -14.71
CA ALA A 168 10.36 3.92 -16.04
C ALA A 168 8.84 4.08 -16.33
N PRO A 169 8.42 5.08 -17.15
CA PRO A 169 7.00 5.37 -17.38
C PRO A 169 6.16 4.17 -17.79
N ILE A 170 6.67 3.32 -18.65
CA ILE A 170 5.97 2.11 -19.09
C ILE A 170 5.71 1.12 -17.94
N LEU A 171 6.62 1.05 -16.95
CA LEU A 171 6.45 0.20 -15.78
C LEU A 171 5.49 0.83 -14.76
N VAL A 172 5.45 2.17 -14.67
CA VAL A 172 4.46 2.88 -13.86
C VAL A 172 3.06 2.54 -14.36
N GLU A 173 2.78 2.67 -15.66
CA GLU A 173 1.49 2.30 -16.26
C GLU A 173 1.12 0.84 -15.98
N GLN A 174 2.10 -0.06 -16.06
CA GLN A 174 1.91 -1.47 -15.77
C GLN A 174 1.54 -1.71 -14.30
N ILE A 175 2.20 -1.06 -13.35
CA ILE A 175 1.88 -1.16 -11.92
C ILE A 175 0.45 -0.67 -11.65
N PHE A 176 0.03 0.46 -12.21
CA PHE A 176 -1.32 0.98 -12.01
C PHE A 176 -2.38 0.08 -12.65
N LYS A 177 -2.10 -0.51 -13.81
CA LYS A 177 -2.97 -1.53 -14.43
C LYS A 177 -3.13 -2.75 -13.52
N ILE A 178 -2.05 -3.21 -12.89
CA ILE A 178 -2.10 -4.31 -11.92
C ILE A 178 -2.95 -3.92 -10.70
N ILE A 179 -2.79 -2.71 -10.17
CA ILE A 179 -3.62 -2.20 -9.06
C ILE A 179 -5.11 -2.25 -9.42
N GLN A 180 -5.49 -1.82 -10.63
CA GLN A 180 -6.86 -1.92 -11.12
C GLN A 180 -7.34 -3.38 -11.20
N THR A 181 -6.53 -4.27 -11.78
CA THR A 181 -6.87 -5.70 -11.88
C THR A 181 -7.05 -6.35 -10.51
N LEU A 182 -6.21 -6.02 -9.54
CA LEU A 182 -6.35 -6.51 -8.16
C LEU A 182 -7.63 -6.00 -7.49
N HIS A 183 -7.97 -4.73 -7.73
CA HIS A 183 -9.22 -4.16 -7.24
C HIS A 183 -10.44 -4.84 -7.88
N GLU A 184 -10.45 -5.03 -9.21
CA GLU A 184 -11.52 -5.73 -9.93
C GLU A 184 -11.71 -7.18 -9.44
N ALA A 185 -10.61 -7.81 -8.99
CA ALA A 185 -10.64 -9.12 -8.32
C ALA A 185 -11.13 -9.08 -6.85
N GLY A 186 -11.52 -7.90 -6.35
CA GLY A 186 -12.11 -7.71 -5.01
C GLY A 186 -11.11 -7.32 -3.92
N THR A 187 -9.85 -7.01 -4.25
CA THR A 187 -8.86 -6.57 -3.26
C THR A 187 -9.14 -5.14 -2.82
N THR A 188 -9.22 -4.91 -1.51
CA THR A 188 -9.25 -3.55 -0.93
C THR A 188 -7.84 -2.98 -0.91
N ILE A 189 -7.65 -1.74 -1.36
CA ILE A 189 -6.32 -1.16 -1.52
C ILE A 189 -6.24 0.22 -0.87
N LEU A 190 -5.19 0.43 -0.06
CA LEU A 190 -4.76 1.75 0.40
C LEU A 190 -3.44 2.09 -0.30
N LEU A 191 -3.49 3.05 -1.21
CA LEU A 191 -2.37 3.47 -2.05
C LEU A 191 -1.79 4.79 -1.53
N VAL A 192 -0.50 4.81 -1.27
CA VAL A 192 0.24 6.04 -1.02
C VAL A 192 1.10 6.34 -2.24
N GLU A 193 0.98 7.55 -2.78
CA GLU A 193 1.70 7.95 -3.99
C GLU A 193 2.07 9.43 -3.99
N GLN A 194 3.19 9.73 -4.64
CA GLN A 194 3.56 11.08 -5.01
C GLN A 194 2.96 11.46 -6.37
N ASN A 195 2.84 10.51 -7.29
CA ASN A 195 2.18 10.71 -8.58
C ASN A 195 0.65 10.81 -8.38
N ALA A 196 0.20 12.00 -7.98
CA ALA A 196 -1.19 12.25 -7.64
C ALA A 196 -2.15 11.99 -8.81
N GLN A 197 -1.73 12.29 -10.06
CA GLN A 197 -2.55 12.07 -11.24
C GLN A 197 -2.87 10.58 -11.42
N MET A 198 -1.85 9.74 -11.39
CA MET A 198 -2.04 8.30 -11.54
C MET A 198 -2.81 7.71 -10.36
N ALA A 199 -2.49 8.11 -9.13
CA ALA A 199 -3.16 7.62 -7.94
C ALA A 199 -4.65 7.96 -7.93
N LEU A 200 -5.02 9.19 -8.24
CA LEU A 200 -6.41 9.64 -8.28
C LEU A 200 -7.20 9.02 -9.45
N SER A 201 -6.54 8.68 -10.55
CA SER A 201 -7.20 8.05 -11.71
C SER A 201 -7.73 6.65 -11.41
N VAL A 202 -7.14 5.94 -10.43
CA VAL A 202 -7.56 4.59 -10.02
C VAL A 202 -8.32 4.57 -8.69
N ALA A 203 -8.31 5.70 -7.95
CA ALA A 203 -8.90 5.77 -6.62
C ALA A 203 -10.38 6.14 -6.66
N HIS A 204 -11.17 5.51 -5.79
CA HIS A 204 -12.55 5.90 -5.50
C HIS A 204 -12.57 7.18 -4.66
N ARG A 205 -11.66 7.25 -3.68
CA ARG A 205 -11.54 8.35 -2.73
C ARG A 205 -10.08 8.68 -2.46
N GLY A 206 -9.78 9.96 -2.31
CA GLY A 206 -8.44 10.46 -2.00
C GLY A 206 -8.43 11.36 -0.77
N TYR A 207 -7.32 11.32 -0.07
CA TYR A 207 -6.99 12.24 1.02
C TYR A 207 -5.68 12.94 0.67
N VAL A 208 -5.67 14.26 0.76
CA VAL A 208 -4.48 15.07 0.49
C VAL A 208 -3.79 15.37 1.80
N LEU A 209 -2.54 14.94 1.91
CA LEU A 209 -1.72 15.08 3.11
C LEU A 209 -0.69 16.21 2.92
N GLU A 210 -0.67 17.17 3.84
CA GLU A 210 0.33 18.25 3.87
C GLU A 210 0.87 18.41 5.30
N THR A 211 2.18 18.34 5.45
CA THR A 211 2.89 18.57 6.72
C THR A 211 2.24 17.83 7.92
N GLY A 212 1.88 16.55 7.68
CA GLY A 212 1.30 15.66 8.68
C GLY A 212 -0.18 15.85 8.96
N LYS A 213 -0.93 16.58 8.12
CA LYS A 213 -2.38 16.78 8.26
C LYS A 213 -3.11 16.46 6.97
N ILE A 214 -4.32 15.94 7.05
CA ILE A 214 -5.23 15.88 5.91
C ILE A 214 -5.86 17.27 5.73
N VAL A 215 -5.62 17.86 4.56
CA VAL A 215 -6.11 19.20 4.22
C VAL A 215 -7.33 19.17 3.29
N THR A 216 -7.50 18.08 2.54
CA THR A 216 -8.62 17.93 1.61
C THR A 216 -8.94 16.45 1.43
N THR A 217 -10.21 16.15 1.20
CA THR A 217 -10.71 14.83 0.84
C THR A 217 -11.80 14.94 -0.23
N GLY A 218 -11.97 13.93 -1.04
CA GLY A 218 -12.99 13.85 -2.07
C GLY A 218 -12.89 12.56 -2.87
N THR A 219 -13.77 12.38 -3.83
CA THR A 219 -13.64 11.30 -4.81
C THR A 219 -12.42 11.54 -5.70
N GLY A 220 -11.86 10.48 -6.29
CA GLY A 220 -10.73 10.62 -7.24
C GLY A 220 -11.06 11.60 -8.36
N ALA A 221 -12.28 11.54 -8.91
CA ALA A 221 -12.75 12.43 -9.98
C ALA A 221 -12.84 13.89 -9.53
N GLU A 222 -13.40 14.17 -8.35
CA GLU A 222 -13.50 15.52 -7.79
C GLU A 222 -12.12 16.14 -7.56
N LEU A 223 -11.19 15.37 -6.99
CA LEU A 223 -9.83 15.83 -6.73
C LEU A 223 -9.05 16.08 -8.03
N LEU A 224 -9.21 15.20 -9.04
CA LEU A 224 -8.63 15.41 -10.39
C LEU A 224 -9.19 16.68 -11.09
N ALA A 225 -10.46 17.01 -10.86
CA ALA A 225 -11.09 18.18 -11.44
C ALA A 225 -10.72 19.50 -10.69
N SER A 226 -10.28 19.41 -9.44
CA SER A 226 -10.00 20.56 -8.57
C SER A 226 -8.86 21.43 -9.11
N PRO A 227 -9.06 22.72 -9.36
CA PRO A 227 -8.00 23.65 -9.79
C PRO A 227 -6.85 23.76 -8.77
N VAL A 228 -7.18 23.67 -7.48
CA VAL A 228 -6.20 23.73 -6.38
C VAL A 228 -5.28 22.53 -6.44
N ILE A 229 -5.85 21.32 -6.58
CA ILE A 229 -5.08 20.08 -6.67
C ILE A 229 -4.27 20.03 -7.96
N LYS A 230 -4.84 20.46 -9.09
CA LYS A 230 -4.12 20.56 -10.35
C LYS A 230 -2.86 21.41 -10.21
N LYS A 231 -2.98 22.60 -9.68
CA LYS A 231 -1.85 23.52 -9.50
C LYS A 231 -0.80 22.99 -8.52
N ALA A 232 -1.21 22.34 -7.43
CA ALA A 232 -0.30 21.92 -6.37
C ALA A 232 0.39 20.56 -6.65
N TYR A 233 -0.31 19.64 -7.34
CA TYR A 233 0.11 18.21 -7.41
C TYR A 233 0.08 17.59 -8.80
N LEU A 234 -0.56 18.19 -9.82
CA LEU A 234 -0.72 17.59 -11.15
C LEU A 234 0.12 18.29 -12.24
N GLY A 235 0.97 19.25 -11.88
CA GLY A 235 1.87 19.92 -12.83
C GLY A 235 1.14 20.86 -13.80
N GLY A 236 0.22 21.67 -13.26
CA GLY A 236 -0.50 22.73 -13.99
C GLY A 236 0.37 23.93 -14.32
#